data_0393d7bf0195548661faebcac742836a
#
_entry.id   0393d7bf0195548661faebcac742836a
#
_cell.length_a   1.000
_cell.length_b   1.000
_cell.length_c   1.000
_cell.angle_alpha   90.00
_cell.angle_beta   90.00
_cell.angle_gamma   90.00
#
_symmetry.space_group_name_H-M   'P 1'
#
loop_
_entity.id
_entity.type
_entity.pdbx_description
1 polymer ?
#
loop_
_entity_poly.entity_id
_entity_poly.type
_entity_poly.pdbx_seq_one_letter_code
_entity_poly.pdbx_strand_id
1 'polypeptide(L)' 'MNTLTSQIEQLQSLAHELLYLGVDGAPIYTDHFRQLNKEVLEQSDALYPQRGATPEEEANICLALLMGYNCNHL' A
#
# COMPACT_ATOMS: atom_id res chain seq x y z
N MET A 1 -6.81 20.32 2.58
CA MET A 1 -6.48 19.04 1.95
C MET A 1 -5.78 18.16 2.98
N ASN A 2 -6.26 16.96 3.17
CA ASN A 2 -5.71 16.06 4.19
C ASN A 2 -4.62 15.16 3.56
N THR A 3 -3.36 15.44 3.86
CA THR A 3 -2.24 14.66 3.32
C THR A 3 -2.28 13.21 3.81
N LEU A 4 -2.78 12.96 5.01
CA LEU A 4 -2.90 11.60 5.53
C LEU A 4 -3.91 10.80 4.71
N THR A 5 -5.06 11.39 4.38
CA THR A 5 -6.05 10.75 3.52
C THR A 5 -5.45 10.41 2.16
N SER A 6 -4.68 11.33 1.58
CA SER A 6 -4.01 11.10 0.30
C SER A 6 -3.01 9.94 0.39
N GLN A 7 -2.25 9.86 1.47
CA GLN A 7 -1.31 8.76 1.70
C GLN A 7 -2.03 7.41 1.80
N ILE A 8 -3.14 7.38 2.54
CA ILE A 8 -3.93 6.16 2.69
C ILE A 8 -4.46 5.70 1.32
N GLU A 9 -5.05 6.62 0.58
CA GLU A 9 -5.62 6.30 -0.73
C GLU A 9 -4.54 5.85 -1.72
N GLN A 10 -3.40 6.51 -1.71
CA GLN A 10 -2.29 6.15 -2.59
C GLN A 10 -1.76 4.76 -2.29
N LEU A 11 -1.57 4.44 -1.01
CA LEU A 11 -1.11 3.11 -0.61
C LEU A 11 -2.11 2.03 -1.00
N GLN A 12 -3.40 2.26 -0.74
CA GLN A 12 -4.44 1.31 -1.11
C GLN A 12 -4.46 1.08 -2.62
N SER A 13 -4.31 2.13 -3.41
CA SER A 13 -4.29 2.04 -4.86
C SER A 13 -3.08 1.24 -5.36
N LEU A 14 -1.90 1.52 -4.82
CA LEU A 14 -0.68 0.81 -5.18
C LEU A 14 -0.74 -0.65 -4.76
N ALA A 15 -1.23 -0.93 -3.57
CA ALA A 15 -1.36 -2.30 -3.07
C ALA A 15 -2.35 -3.10 -3.92
N HIS A 16 -3.45 -2.47 -4.33
CA HIS A 16 -4.44 -3.09 -5.20
C HIS A 16 -3.85 -3.42 -6.57
N GLU A 17 -3.08 -2.50 -7.13
CA GLU A 17 -2.42 -2.72 -8.41
C GLU A 17 -1.41 -3.88 -8.32
N LEU A 18 -0.63 -3.92 -7.26
CA LEU A 18 0.32 -4.99 -7.03
C LEU A 18 -0.37 -6.35 -6.90
N LEU A 19 -1.47 -6.39 -6.15
CA LEU A 19 -2.26 -7.61 -6.01
C LEU A 19 -2.82 -8.07 -7.35
N TYR A 20 -3.29 -7.12 -8.15
CA TYR A 20 -3.87 -7.41 -9.45
C TYR A 20 -2.84 -8.01 -10.41
N LEU A 21 -1.62 -7.50 -10.40
CA LEU A 21 -0.53 -8.05 -11.21
C LEU A 21 -0.27 -9.50 -10.84
N GLY A 22 -0.28 -9.82 -9.54
CA GLY A 22 -0.10 -11.18 -9.07
C GLY A 22 -1.20 -12.12 -9.55
N VAL A 23 -2.45 -11.63 -9.51
CA VAL A 23 -3.62 -12.40 -9.97
C VAL A 23 -3.58 -12.65 -11.47
N ASP A 24 -3.14 -11.65 -12.24
CA ASP A 24 -3.03 -11.77 -13.69
C ASP A 24 -1.87 -12.66 -14.13
N GLY A 25 -1.05 -13.13 -13.21
CA GLY A 25 0.08 -13.97 -13.53
C GLY A 25 1.25 -13.23 -14.15
N ALA A 26 1.35 -11.93 -13.93
CA ALA A 26 2.47 -11.15 -14.42
C ALA A 26 3.78 -11.70 -13.83
N PRO A 27 4.87 -11.75 -14.64
CA PRO A 27 6.14 -12.24 -14.13
C PRO A 27 6.63 -11.37 -12.96
N ILE A 28 6.94 -12.00 -11.84
CA ILE A 28 7.38 -11.30 -10.63
C ILE A 28 8.75 -10.66 -10.78
N TYR A 29 9.44 -10.98 -11.87
CA TYR A 29 10.80 -10.48 -12.13
C TYR A 29 10.83 -9.25 -13.04
N THR A 30 9.68 -8.74 -13.45
CA THR A 30 9.66 -7.52 -14.27
C THR A 30 10.06 -6.31 -13.43
N ASP A 31 10.68 -5.32 -14.09
CA ASP A 31 11.08 -4.09 -13.41
C ASP A 31 9.85 -3.36 -12.85
N HIS A 32 8.75 -3.39 -13.57
CA HIS A 32 7.51 -2.77 -13.11
C HIS A 32 7.02 -3.41 -11.80
N PHE A 33 7.04 -4.73 -11.72
CA PHE A 33 6.64 -5.46 -10.52
C PHE A 33 7.54 -5.08 -9.34
N ARG A 34 8.85 -5.09 -9.57
CA ARG A 34 9.83 -4.74 -8.53
C ARG A 34 9.65 -3.33 -8.03
N GLN A 35 9.45 -2.40 -8.95
CA GLN A 35 9.25 -0.99 -8.62
C GLN A 35 7.98 -0.81 -7.80
N LEU A 36 6.90 -1.43 -8.22
CA LEU A 36 5.61 -1.35 -7.53
C LEU A 36 5.69 -1.96 -6.13
N ASN A 37 6.35 -3.11 -6.02
CA ASN A 37 6.55 -3.78 -4.73
C ASN A 37 7.37 -2.90 -3.77
N LYS A 38 8.40 -2.25 -4.27
CA LYS A 38 9.22 -1.32 -3.50
C LYS A 38 8.41 -0.12 -3.04
N GLU A 39 7.61 0.46 -3.93
CA GLU A 39 6.77 1.62 -3.60
C GLU A 39 5.73 1.27 -2.53
N VAL A 40 5.09 0.11 -2.64
CA VAL A 40 4.13 -0.35 -1.64
C VAL A 40 4.79 -0.46 -0.28
N LEU A 41 5.98 -1.05 -0.21
CA LEU A 41 6.71 -1.20 1.04
C LEU A 41 7.11 0.16 1.62
N GLU A 42 7.65 1.04 0.79
CA GLU A 42 8.05 2.39 1.23
C GLU A 42 6.85 3.20 1.75
N GLN A 43 5.73 3.14 1.04
CA GLN A 43 4.51 3.83 1.47
C GLN A 43 3.96 3.24 2.76
N SER A 44 4.02 1.93 2.92
CA SER A 44 3.59 1.26 4.14
C SER A 44 4.45 1.69 5.32
N ASP A 45 5.76 1.73 5.14
CA ASP A 45 6.69 2.15 6.19
C ASP A 45 6.49 3.63 6.56
N ALA A 46 6.18 4.47 5.58
CA ALA A 46 5.92 5.89 5.82
C ALA A 46 4.60 6.10 6.57
N LEU A 47 3.61 5.25 6.32
CA LEU A 47 2.30 5.36 6.95
C LEU A 47 2.29 4.76 8.37
N TYR A 48 3.11 3.76 8.62
CA TYR A 48 3.10 2.98 9.85
C TYR A 48 3.14 3.84 11.14
N PRO A 49 4.01 4.88 11.24
CA PRO A 49 4.08 5.68 12.47
C PRO A 49 2.98 6.72 12.60
N GLN A 50 2.15 6.90 11.59
CA GLN A 50 1.14 7.94 11.61
C GLN A 50 -0.10 7.53 12.38
N ARG A 51 -0.81 8.52 12.92
CA ARG A 51 -2.02 8.31 13.70
C ARG A 51 -3.17 9.08 13.08
N GLY A 52 -4.34 8.46 13.08
CA GLY A 52 -5.54 9.13 12.62
C GLY A 52 -6.12 10.07 13.67
N ALA A 53 -6.81 11.09 13.21
CA ALA A 53 -7.49 12.03 14.09
C ALA A 53 -8.83 11.48 14.61
N THR A 54 -9.37 10.48 13.92
CA THR A 54 -10.65 9.84 14.29
C THR A 54 -10.49 8.33 14.30
N PRO A 55 -11.37 7.58 15.00
CA PRO A 55 -11.34 6.12 14.95
C PRO A 55 -11.49 5.56 13.53
N GLU A 56 -12.28 6.23 12.68
CA GLU A 56 -12.44 5.83 11.29
C GLU A 56 -11.13 5.96 10.52
N GLU A 57 -10.43 7.06 10.71
CA GLU A 57 -9.14 7.31 10.06
C GLU A 57 -8.10 6.30 10.53
N GLU A 58 -8.07 5.98 11.83
CA GLU A 58 -7.20 4.95 12.36
C GLU A 58 -7.49 3.58 11.73
N ALA A 59 -8.76 3.25 11.56
CA ALA A 59 -9.16 1.99 10.92
C ALA A 59 -8.69 1.96 9.46
N ASN A 60 -8.79 3.08 8.76
CA ASN A 60 -8.35 3.16 7.37
C ASN A 60 -6.83 3.01 7.26
N ILE A 61 -6.07 3.58 8.20
CA ILE A 61 -4.63 3.40 8.26
C ILE A 61 -4.29 1.92 8.45
N CYS A 62 -4.94 1.26 9.40
CA CYS A 62 -4.72 -0.16 9.66
C CYS A 62 -5.04 -1.00 8.44
N LEU A 63 -6.14 -0.70 7.76
CA LEU A 63 -6.54 -1.43 6.56
C LEU A 63 -5.52 -1.25 5.43
N ALA A 64 -5.05 -0.02 5.21
CA ALA A 64 -4.06 0.27 4.19
C ALA A 64 -2.74 -0.45 4.47
N LEU A 65 -2.30 -0.45 5.73
CA LEU A 65 -1.08 -1.16 6.13
C LEU A 65 -1.23 -2.66 5.97
N LEU A 66 -2.39 -3.20 6.33
CA LEU A 66 -2.65 -4.62 6.15
C LEU A 66 -2.56 -5.00 4.67
N MET A 67 -3.15 -4.20 3.80
CA MET A 67 -3.06 -4.43 2.35
C MET A 67 -1.63 -4.30 1.86
N GLY A 68 -0.91 -3.26 2.29
CA GLY A 68 0.46 -3.00 1.83
C GLY A 68 1.42 -4.12 2.22
N TYR A 69 1.38 -4.56 3.46
CA TYR A 69 2.29 -5.59 3.92
C TYR A 69 1.92 -6.99 3.43
N ASN A 70 0.63 -7.25 3.22
CA ASN A 70 0.18 -8.55 2.72
C ASN A 70 0.35 -8.70 1.21
N CYS A 71 0.37 -7.61 0.47
CA CYS A 71 0.57 -7.64 -0.99
C CYS A 71 2.04 -7.66 -1.38
N ASN A 72 2.94 -7.53 -0.44
CA ASN A 72 4.38 -7.53 -0.69
C ASN A 72 4.86 -8.96 -0.83
N HIS A 73 5.47 -9.28 -1.96
CA HIS A 73 5.90 -10.64 -2.29
C HIS A 73 7.39 -10.91 -2.04
N LEU A 74 8.03 -10.07 -1.29
CA LEU A 74 9.46 -10.27 -0.96
C LEU A 74 9.65 -11.26 0.17
#